data_3fbf8056ab7b295501896e01d3441e72
#
_entry.id   3fbf8056ab7b295501896e01d3441e72
#
_cell.length_a   1.000
_cell.length_b   1.000
_cell.length_c   1.000
_cell.angle_alpha   90.00
_cell.angle_beta   90.00
_cell.angle_gamma   90.00
#
_symmetry.space_group_name_H-M   'P 1'
#
loop_
_entity.id
_entity.type
_entity.pdbx_description
1 polymer ?
#
loop_
_entity_poly.entity_id
_entity_poly.type
_entity_poly.pdbx_seq_one_letter_code
_entity_poly.pdbx_strand_id
1 'polypeptide(L)'
;KKQGWPGGPTYSMCRGHLLAACIGLLLSWHYHGLSVATEPGFLDFDNLPETNFSCEGKVIGGYYADTETGCQMFHVCTIGQKGEITDIKFLCLNGTVFDQETRVCERLDEVDCSKSESFYDLNLELYGNQGAEFGIQPENEESQDAE
;
A
#
# COMPACT_ATOMS: atom_id res chain seq x y z
N LYS A 1 34.74 48.58 32.27
CA LYS A 1 35.19 48.25 30.89
C LYS A 1 33.99 47.76 30.11
N LYS A 2 33.45 48.64 29.24
CA LYS A 2 32.34 48.30 28.33
C LYS A 2 32.95 47.79 27.03
N GLN A 3 32.68 46.56 26.63
CA GLN A 3 33.04 46.08 25.32
C GLN A 3 31.88 46.34 24.35
N GLY A 4 32.16 47.13 23.30
CA GLY A 4 31.24 47.47 22.24
C GLY A 4 31.12 46.35 21.23
N TRP A 5 29.91 46.13 20.73
CA TRP A 5 29.61 45.19 19.62
C TRP A 5 29.94 45.88 18.29
N PRO A 6 30.59 45.20 17.35
CA PRO A 6 30.79 45.73 16.01
C PRO A 6 29.59 45.51 15.12
N GLY A 7 29.13 46.57 14.49
CA GLY A 7 28.51 46.73 13.20
C GLY A 7 27.49 45.73 12.71
N GLY A 8 26.20 46.15 12.72
CA GLY A 8 25.15 45.51 11.96
C GLY A 8 25.30 45.71 10.45
N PRO A 9 24.69 44.89 9.60
CA PRO A 9 24.81 45.02 8.16
C PRO A 9 24.12 46.29 7.65
N THR A 10 24.89 47.12 6.91
CA THR A 10 24.38 48.27 6.20
C THR A 10 23.57 47.85 4.99
N TYR A 11 22.27 48.11 5.04
CA TYR A 11 21.41 47.92 3.85
C TYR A 11 21.73 49.04 2.84
N SER A 12 22.40 48.67 1.75
CA SER A 12 22.57 49.56 0.60
C SER A 12 21.24 49.65 -0.15
N MET A 13 20.63 50.83 -0.19
CA MET A 13 19.43 51.12 -0.97
C MET A 13 19.69 50.95 -2.46
N CYS A 14 19.20 49.88 -3.07
CA CYS A 14 19.13 49.74 -4.52
C CYS A 14 18.11 50.73 -5.08
N ARG A 15 18.59 51.80 -5.75
CA ARG A 15 17.79 52.77 -6.51
C ARG A 15 17.22 52.09 -7.78
N GLY A 16 15.93 52.07 -7.88
CA GLY A 16 15.03 52.01 -9.03
C GLY A 16 15.56 51.46 -10.36
N HIS A 17 15.68 50.18 -10.57
CA HIS A 17 15.52 49.35 -11.76
C HIS A 17 15.79 47.84 -11.46
N LEU A 18 16.18 47.50 -10.25
CA LEU A 18 16.44 46.12 -9.82
C LEU A 18 15.28 45.51 -9.04
N LEU A 19 14.21 46.25 -8.75
CA LEU A 19 13.06 45.75 -7.98
C LEU A 19 12.27 44.67 -8.73
N ALA A 20 12.23 44.74 -10.08
CA ALA A 20 11.55 43.75 -10.88
C ALA A 20 12.26 42.37 -10.88
N ALA A 21 13.61 42.39 -10.84
CA ALA A 21 14.41 41.17 -10.78
C ALA A 21 14.35 40.49 -9.40
N CYS A 22 14.32 41.26 -8.33
CA CYS A 22 14.25 40.73 -6.96
C CYS A 22 12.86 40.12 -6.67
N ILE A 23 11.77 40.70 -7.19
CA ILE A 23 10.43 40.15 -7.04
C ILE A 23 10.29 38.84 -7.81
N GLY A 24 10.87 38.73 -9.01
CA GLY A 24 10.89 37.51 -9.80
C GLY A 24 11.60 36.35 -9.11
N LEU A 25 12.72 36.62 -8.42
CA LEU A 25 13.46 35.59 -7.69
C LEU A 25 12.74 35.18 -6.40
N LEU A 26 12.04 36.07 -5.73
CA LEU A 26 11.24 35.71 -4.54
C LEU A 26 9.99 34.92 -4.88
N LEU A 27 9.37 35.16 -6.05
CA LEU A 27 8.25 34.37 -6.53
C LEU A 27 8.66 32.97 -7.03
N SER A 28 9.88 32.82 -7.55
CA SER A 28 10.41 31.54 -7.98
C SER A 28 10.68 30.56 -6.81
N TRP A 29 10.89 31.05 -5.61
CA TRP A 29 11.08 30.20 -4.42
C TRP A 29 9.77 29.69 -3.82
N HIS A 30 8.63 30.24 -4.19
CA HIS A 30 7.33 29.80 -3.70
C HIS A 30 6.75 28.60 -4.47
N TYR A 31 7.38 28.18 -5.58
CA TYR A 31 6.94 27.05 -6.39
C TYR A 31 7.72 25.75 -6.16
N HIS A 32 8.67 25.75 -5.25
CA HIS A 32 9.15 24.47 -4.74
C HIS A 32 8.11 24.00 -3.72
N GLY A 33 7.03 23.42 -4.23
CA GLY A 33 6.09 22.70 -3.42
C GLY A 33 6.89 21.69 -2.59
N LEU A 34 6.90 21.88 -1.26
CA LEU A 34 7.21 20.81 -0.36
C LEU A 34 6.21 19.70 -0.71
N SER A 35 6.65 18.69 -1.44
CA SER A 35 6.01 17.41 -1.42
C SER A 35 6.17 16.90 0.01
N VAL A 36 5.20 17.23 0.86
CA VAL A 36 5.01 16.51 2.10
C VAL A 36 4.72 15.10 1.63
N ALA A 37 5.73 14.22 1.67
CA ALA A 37 5.48 12.80 1.65
C ALA A 37 4.58 12.56 2.86
N THR A 38 3.28 12.45 2.61
CA THR A 38 2.34 11.95 3.59
C THR A 38 2.81 10.53 3.84
N GLU A 39 3.41 10.28 4.99
CA GLU A 39 3.65 8.92 5.43
C GLU A 39 2.31 8.19 5.28
N PRO A 40 2.27 7.01 4.66
CA PRO A 40 1.03 6.28 4.55
C PRO A 40 0.50 6.07 5.98
N GLY A 41 -0.60 6.76 6.28
CA GLY A 41 -1.26 6.61 7.58
C GLY A 41 -1.65 5.15 7.76
N PHE A 42 -1.69 4.69 9.02
CA PHE A 42 -2.23 3.37 9.30
C PHE A 42 -3.72 3.36 8.98
N LEU A 43 -4.18 2.25 8.40
CA LEU A 43 -5.59 2.05 8.10
C LEU A 43 -6.39 1.91 9.39
N ASP A 44 -7.64 2.42 9.37
CA ASP A 44 -8.61 2.27 10.43
C ASP A 44 -9.68 1.27 10.01
N PHE A 45 -10.03 0.35 10.91
CA PHE A 45 -11.03 -0.68 10.67
C PHE A 45 -12.42 -0.11 10.41
N ASP A 46 -12.71 1.06 10.99
CA ASP A 46 -14.01 1.74 10.80
C ASP A 46 -14.11 2.45 9.44
N ASN A 47 -13.00 2.59 8.71
CA ASN A 47 -12.95 3.28 7.41
C ASN A 47 -11.94 2.61 6.46
N LEU A 48 -12.20 1.33 6.12
CA LEU A 48 -11.38 0.59 5.19
C LEU A 48 -11.53 1.13 3.76
N PRO A 49 -10.43 1.29 3.01
CA PRO A 49 -10.52 1.64 1.60
C PRO A 49 -11.18 0.52 0.79
N GLU A 50 -11.89 0.90 -0.26
CA GLU A 50 -12.28 -0.06 -1.30
C GLU A 50 -11.09 -0.27 -2.23
N THR A 51 -10.80 -1.55 -2.52
CA THR A 51 -9.74 -1.97 -3.43
C THR A 51 -10.31 -2.83 -4.55
N ASN A 52 -9.50 -3.09 -5.58
CA ASN A 52 -9.91 -3.95 -6.70
C ASN A 52 -9.76 -5.43 -6.41
N PHE A 53 -9.40 -5.81 -5.18
CA PHE A 53 -9.29 -7.21 -4.81
C PHE A 53 -10.64 -7.94 -4.95
N SER A 54 -10.59 -9.16 -5.42
CA SER A 54 -11.75 -10.05 -5.54
C SER A 54 -11.38 -11.48 -5.19
N CYS A 55 -12.28 -12.16 -4.48
CA CYS A 55 -12.16 -13.58 -4.18
C CYS A 55 -12.55 -14.50 -5.37
N GLU A 56 -13.00 -13.94 -6.49
CA GLU A 56 -13.32 -14.73 -7.68
C GLU A 56 -12.06 -15.46 -8.19
N GLY A 57 -12.17 -16.78 -8.39
CA GLY A 57 -11.03 -17.59 -8.79
C GLY A 57 -9.95 -17.82 -7.72
N LYS A 58 -10.17 -17.34 -6.50
CA LYS A 58 -9.25 -17.56 -5.37
C LYS A 58 -9.60 -18.82 -4.59
N VAL A 59 -8.60 -19.39 -3.92
CA VAL A 59 -8.78 -20.57 -3.06
C VAL A 59 -9.62 -20.23 -1.85
N ILE A 60 -10.66 -20.99 -1.59
CA ILE A 60 -11.48 -20.84 -0.38
C ILE A 60 -10.67 -21.24 0.85
N GLY A 61 -10.72 -20.41 1.88
CA GLY A 61 -9.85 -20.49 3.07
C GLY A 61 -8.50 -19.84 2.88
N GLY A 62 -8.16 -19.37 1.67
CA GLY A 62 -6.90 -18.70 1.36
C GLY A 62 -6.81 -17.29 1.93
N TYR A 63 -5.58 -16.88 2.24
CA TYR A 63 -5.20 -15.57 2.77
C TYR A 63 -4.48 -14.78 1.68
N TYR A 64 -4.86 -13.54 1.46
CA TYR A 64 -4.37 -12.73 0.34
C TYR A 64 -4.01 -11.32 0.80
N ALA A 65 -2.74 -10.96 0.72
CA ALA A 65 -2.28 -9.61 0.98
C ALA A 65 -2.91 -8.63 -0.02
N ASP A 66 -3.34 -7.47 0.44
CA ASP A 66 -3.81 -6.41 -0.43
C ASP A 66 -2.66 -5.45 -0.77
N THR A 67 -2.17 -5.54 -2.01
CA THR A 67 -1.04 -4.73 -2.48
C THR A 67 -1.40 -3.25 -2.65
N GLU A 68 -2.68 -2.91 -2.89
CA GLU A 68 -3.14 -1.53 -3.00
C GLU A 68 -3.09 -0.79 -1.67
N THR A 69 -3.19 -1.52 -0.56
CA THR A 69 -3.06 -0.97 0.80
C THR A 69 -1.66 -1.09 1.38
N GLY A 70 -0.68 -1.50 0.57
CA GLY A 70 0.68 -1.78 1.04
C GLY A 70 0.73 -2.93 2.04
N CYS A 71 -0.14 -3.92 1.86
CA CYS A 71 -0.29 -5.11 2.71
C CYS A 71 -0.69 -4.81 4.17
N GLN A 72 -1.14 -3.60 4.48
CA GLN A 72 -1.74 -3.30 5.78
C GLN A 72 -3.05 -4.06 5.97
N MET A 73 -3.79 -4.28 4.88
CA MET A 73 -4.99 -5.10 4.81
C MET A 73 -4.69 -6.43 4.12
N PHE A 74 -5.38 -7.48 4.52
CA PHE A 74 -5.41 -8.75 3.83
C PHE A 74 -6.82 -9.34 3.84
N HIS A 75 -7.07 -10.22 2.91
CA HIS A 75 -8.37 -10.82 2.66
C HIS A 75 -8.36 -12.31 2.98
N VAL A 76 -9.49 -12.81 3.47
CA VAL A 76 -9.74 -14.25 3.58
C VAL A 76 -10.96 -14.57 2.73
N CYS A 77 -10.76 -15.36 1.69
CA CYS A 77 -11.84 -15.81 0.81
C CYS A 77 -12.56 -17.01 1.44
N THR A 78 -13.86 -16.90 1.66
CA THR A 78 -14.64 -17.96 2.33
C THR A 78 -15.99 -18.14 1.67
N ILE A 79 -16.73 -19.17 2.09
CA ILE A 79 -18.12 -19.41 1.68
C ILE A 79 -19.05 -18.86 2.75
N GLY A 80 -19.94 -17.97 2.35
CA GLY A 80 -20.99 -17.43 3.20
C GLY A 80 -22.12 -18.45 3.47
N GLN A 81 -23.04 -18.07 4.36
CA GLN A 81 -24.12 -18.98 4.81
C GLN A 81 -25.08 -19.43 3.70
N LYS A 82 -25.15 -18.69 2.59
CA LYS A 82 -26.01 -19.01 1.44
C LYS A 82 -25.24 -19.66 0.28
N GLY A 83 -23.96 -20.00 0.50
CA GLY A 83 -23.10 -20.59 -0.52
C GLY A 83 -22.39 -19.56 -1.42
N GLU A 84 -22.54 -18.26 -1.15
CA GLU A 84 -21.83 -17.20 -1.87
C GLU A 84 -20.37 -17.12 -1.47
N ILE A 85 -19.50 -16.72 -2.39
CA ILE A 85 -18.12 -16.37 -2.08
C ILE A 85 -18.12 -15.05 -1.30
N THR A 86 -17.48 -15.05 -0.16
CA THR A 86 -17.40 -13.89 0.74
C THR A 86 -15.95 -13.51 0.98
N ASP A 87 -15.67 -12.23 0.86
CA ASP A 87 -14.41 -11.61 1.22
C ASP A 87 -14.48 -11.05 2.64
N ILE A 88 -13.61 -11.54 3.52
CA ILE A 88 -13.46 -11.01 4.88
C ILE A 88 -12.15 -10.24 4.95
N LYS A 89 -12.25 -8.94 5.23
CA LYS A 89 -11.11 -8.03 5.33
C LYS A 89 -10.54 -8.00 6.75
N PHE A 90 -9.23 -8.04 6.85
CA PHE A 90 -8.47 -7.94 8.10
C PHE A 90 -7.39 -6.89 8.00
N LEU A 91 -7.02 -6.29 9.13
CA LEU A 91 -5.89 -5.37 9.24
C LEU A 91 -4.79 -5.96 10.11
N CYS A 92 -3.56 -5.77 9.68
CA CYS A 92 -2.40 -5.93 10.57
C CYS A 92 -2.35 -4.79 11.59
N LEU A 93 -1.77 -5.04 12.74
CA LEU A 93 -1.54 -4.01 13.76
C LEU A 93 -0.59 -2.93 13.21
N ASN A 94 -0.72 -1.71 13.73
CA ASN A 94 0.12 -0.59 13.34
C ASN A 94 1.61 -0.94 13.43
N GLY A 95 2.35 -0.66 12.36
CA GLY A 95 3.76 -0.99 12.21
C GLY A 95 4.04 -2.39 11.65
N THR A 96 2.97 -3.17 11.35
CA THR A 96 3.08 -4.46 10.69
C THR A 96 2.28 -4.49 9.40
N VAL A 97 2.65 -5.38 8.48
CA VAL A 97 1.96 -5.66 7.23
C VAL A 97 1.90 -7.16 7.01
N PHE A 98 0.93 -7.61 6.24
CA PHE A 98 0.75 -9.03 5.96
C PHE A 98 1.83 -9.53 4.99
N ASP A 99 2.60 -10.50 5.43
CA ASP A 99 3.54 -11.22 4.59
C ASP A 99 2.83 -12.42 3.95
N GLN A 100 2.73 -12.41 2.63
CA GLN A 100 2.06 -13.47 1.88
C GLN A 100 2.82 -14.80 1.91
N GLU A 101 4.13 -14.76 2.01
CA GLU A 101 4.95 -15.97 2.03
C GLU A 101 4.76 -16.75 3.34
N THR A 102 4.79 -16.05 4.47
CA THR A 102 4.62 -16.64 5.81
C THR A 102 3.16 -16.67 6.28
N ARG A 103 2.29 -15.86 5.66
CA ARG A 103 0.86 -15.67 5.97
C ARG A 103 0.59 -15.17 7.39
N VAL A 104 1.47 -14.32 7.88
CA VAL A 104 1.32 -13.63 9.15
C VAL A 104 1.66 -12.14 8.99
N CYS A 105 1.24 -11.31 9.94
CA CYS A 105 1.66 -9.91 9.96
C CYS A 105 3.06 -9.79 10.53
N GLU A 106 3.98 -9.28 9.71
CA GLU A 106 5.38 -9.05 10.03
C GLU A 106 5.69 -7.54 10.07
N ARG A 107 6.87 -7.18 10.54
CA ARG A 107 7.29 -5.79 10.59
C ARG A 107 7.37 -5.19 9.18
N LEU A 108 6.98 -3.93 9.06
CA LEU A 108 6.94 -3.19 7.79
C LEU A 108 8.28 -3.20 7.02
N ASP A 109 9.40 -3.20 7.75
CA ASP A 109 10.75 -3.18 7.20
C ASP A 109 11.26 -4.59 6.76
N GLU A 110 10.51 -5.64 7.04
CA GLU A 110 10.86 -7.03 6.73
C GLU A 110 10.09 -7.60 5.53
N VAL A 111 9.03 -6.92 5.07
CA VAL A 111 8.13 -7.40 4.01
C VAL A 111 8.22 -6.57 2.75
N ASP A 112 8.41 -7.22 1.60
CA ASP A 112 8.26 -6.60 0.28
C ASP A 112 6.86 -6.85 -0.28
N CYS A 113 5.91 -5.99 0.09
CA CYS A 113 4.50 -6.11 -0.31
C CYS A 113 4.31 -6.19 -1.83
N SER A 114 5.17 -5.57 -2.63
CA SER A 114 5.05 -5.58 -4.09
C SER A 114 5.18 -6.98 -4.71
N LYS A 115 5.74 -7.94 -3.97
CA LYS A 115 5.90 -9.33 -4.40
C LYS A 115 4.76 -10.25 -3.96
N SER A 116 3.86 -9.79 -3.11
CA SER A 116 2.85 -10.62 -2.48
C SER A 116 2.00 -11.43 -3.45
N GLU A 117 1.61 -10.83 -4.58
CA GLU A 117 0.80 -11.53 -5.58
C GLU A 117 1.50 -12.76 -6.16
N SER A 118 2.83 -12.76 -6.26
CA SER A 118 3.60 -13.91 -6.76
C SER A 118 3.58 -15.11 -5.79
N PHE A 119 3.16 -14.91 -4.56
CA PHE A 119 3.03 -15.94 -3.53
C PHE A 119 1.58 -16.38 -3.26
N TYR A 120 0.62 -15.88 -4.01
CA TYR A 120 -0.80 -16.27 -3.84
C TYR A 120 -1.03 -17.77 -4.03
N ASP A 121 -0.26 -18.39 -4.91
CA ASP A 121 -0.35 -19.82 -5.20
C ASP A 121 0.02 -20.71 -4.01
N LEU A 122 0.73 -20.20 -3.00
CA LEU A 122 0.99 -20.92 -1.76
C LEU A 122 -0.29 -21.31 -1.01
N ASN A 123 -1.40 -20.62 -1.27
CA ASN A 123 -2.71 -21.01 -0.74
C ASN A 123 -3.20 -22.34 -1.31
N LEU A 124 -2.83 -22.70 -2.54
CA LEU A 124 -3.20 -23.98 -3.16
C LEU A 124 -2.60 -25.16 -2.39
N GLU A 125 -1.39 -25.03 -1.89
CA GLU A 125 -0.71 -26.09 -1.16
C GLU A 125 -1.42 -26.44 0.15
N LEU A 126 -2.00 -25.44 0.82
CA LEU A 126 -2.64 -25.61 2.13
C LEU A 126 -4.15 -25.85 2.04
N TYR A 127 -4.81 -25.17 1.13
CA TYR A 127 -6.27 -25.08 1.09
C TYR A 127 -6.87 -25.59 -0.23
N GLY A 128 -6.06 -25.91 -1.23
CA GLY A 128 -6.51 -26.29 -2.57
C GLY A 128 -7.43 -27.51 -2.59
N ASN A 129 -7.33 -28.41 -1.61
CA ASN A 129 -8.18 -29.58 -1.50
C ASN A 129 -9.56 -29.30 -0.88
N GLN A 130 -9.76 -28.16 -0.23
CA GLN A 130 -11.04 -27.80 0.38
C GLN A 130 -12.10 -27.41 -0.67
N GLY A 131 -11.67 -26.91 -1.84
CA GLY A 131 -12.56 -26.64 -2.96
C GLY A 131 -13.29 -27.88 -3.51
N ALA A 132 -12.66 -29.06 -3.43
CA ALA A 132 -13.25 -30.30 -3.87
C ALA A 132 -14.44 -30.77 -2.97
N GLU A 133 -14.42 -30.40 -1.69
CA GLU A 133 -15.48 -30.73 -0.73
C GLU A 133 -16.72 -29.85 -0.94
N PHE A 134 -16.57 -28.66 -1.53
CA PHE A 134 -17.67 -27.74 -1.85
C PHE A 134 -18.08 -27.75 -3.33
N GLY A 135 -17.58 -28.70 -4.14
CA GLY A 135 -18.01 -28.87 -5.53
C GLY A 135 -17.49 -27.81 -6.52
N ILE A 136 -16.52 -27.01 -6.12
CA ILE A 136 -15.81 -26.09 -7.02
C ILE A 136 -14.64 -26.90 -7.62
N GLN A 137 -14.87 -27.57 -8.72
CA GLN A 137 -13.81 -28.22 -9.48
C GLN A 137 -13.03 -27.15 -10.24
N PRO A 138 -11.68 -27.16 -10.18
CA PRO A 138 -10.91 -26.40 -11.15
C PRO A 138 -11.23 -26.98 -12.54
N GLU A 139 -11.65 -26.13 -13.46
CA GLU A 139 -11.82 -26.53 -14.85
C GLU A 139 -10.45 -26.95 -15.38
N ASN A 140 -10.25 -28.25 -15.50
CA ASN A 140 -9.09 -28.80 -16.19
C ASN A 140 -9.24 -28.43 -17.65
N GLU A 141 -8.38 -27.58 -18.15
CA GLU A 141 -8.15 -27.43 -19.57
C GLU A 141 -7.63 -28.78 -20.09
N GLU A 142 -8.54 -29.57 -20.58
CA GLU A 142 -8.27 -30.80 -21.29
C GLU A 142 -7.62 -30.42 -22.61
N SER A 143 -6.29 -30.56 -22.67
CA SER A 143 -5.55 -30.55 -23.92
C SER A 143 -6.05 -31.63 -24.84
N GLN A 144 -6.84 -31.25 -25.84
CA GLN A 144 -7.16 -32.10 -26.96
C GLN A 144 -5.95 -32.18 -27.90
N ASP A 145 -5.08 -33.14 -27.65
CA ASP A 145 -4.24 -33.72 -28.66
C ASP A 145 -5.06 -34.88 -29.28
N ALA A 146 -5.59 -34.67 -30.45
CA ALA A 146 -6.18 -35.72 -31.26
C ALA A 146 -5.73 -35.56 -32.71
N GLU A 147 -4.92 -36.52 -33.15
CA GLU A 147 -4.78 -37.13 -34.49
C GLU A 147 -4.98 -36.25 -35.75
#